data_e420f03a0100eaf72ceb9494ea49a1f0
#
_entry.id   e420f03a0100eaf72ceb9494ea49a1f0
#
_cell.length_a   1.000
_cell.length_b   1.000
_cell.length_c   1.000
_cell.angle_alpha   90.00
_cell.angle_beta   90.00
_cell.angle_gamma   90.00
#
_symmetry.space_group_name_H-M   'P 1'
#
loop_
_entity.id
_entity.type
_entity.pdbx_description
1 polymer ?
#
loop_
_entity_poly.entity_id
_entity_poly.type
_entity_poly.pdbx_seq_one_letter_code
_entity_poly.pdbx_strand_id
1 'polypeptide(L)'
;AKEREAMAKKGIRFRITKRVVFRRILPIAMVLVIGGGGIYYGSQNASAGGSQQLIMYNWGEYMDSDVIDIFEEETGIHVVYEEYETNEIMYPKIKSGAISYDLVCPSDYMIQKMIQNDLLQPINFDHIPNASNIGDMYYETSEQFDPGNLYSIPYCWGTVGILYNKKMVSEPIDSWSVLWDTNYRDSILMQ
;
A
#
# COMPACT_ATOMS: atom_id res chain seq x y z
N ALA A 1 41.78 -35.05 -23.58
CA ALA A 1 40.50 -35.76 -23.56
C ALA A 1 40.43 -36.86 -22.48
N LYS A 2 41.48 -37.68 -22.31
CA LYS A 2 41.50 -38.79 -21.30
C LYS A 2 41.49 -38.33 -19.83
N GLU A 3 42.02 -37.13 -19.51
CA GLU A 3 42.01 -36.63 -18.10
C GLU A 3 40.64 -36.08 -17.69
N ARG A 4 39.84 -35.55 -18.59
CA ARG A 4 38.48 -35.08 -18.30
C ARG A 4 37.50 -36.24 -18.05
N GLU A 5 37.70 -37.37 -18.69
CA GLU A 5 36.88 -38.60 -18.47
C GLU A 5 37.22 -39.29 -17.12
N ALA A 6 38.45 -39.14 -16.61
CA ALA A 6 38.86 -39.71 -15.34
C ALA A 6 38.30 -38.95 -14.13
N MET A 7 38.02 -37.60 -14.29
CA MET A 7 37.42 -36.79 -13.22
C MET A 7 35.90 -36.99 -13.10
N ALA A 8 35.24 -37.37 -14.17
CA ALA A 8 33.79 -37.60 -14.15
C ALA A 8 33.39 -38.91 -13.45
N LYS A 9 34.33 -39.82 -13.20
CA LYS A 9 34.06 -41.12 -12.52
C LYS A 9 34.35 -41.15 -11.02
N LYS A 10 34.86 -40.05 -10.41
CA LYS A 10 34.94 -39.91 -8.95
C LYS A 10 33.65 -39.31 -8.41
N GLY A 11 32.57 -40.06 -8.42
CA GLY A 11 31.36 -39.75 -7.69
C GLY A 11 31.72 -39.61 -6.19
N ILE A 12 31.60 -38.38 -5.67
CA ILE A 12 31.74 -38.14 -4.23
C ILE A 12 30.56 -38.85 -3.56
N ARG A 13 30.78 -40.08 -3.10
CA ARG A 13 29.82 -40.76 -2.22
C ARG A 13 29.87 -40.07 -0.85
N PHE A 14 28.97 -39.12 -0.61
CA PHE A 14 28.71 -38.62 0.72
C PHE A 14 28.17 -39.77 1.58
N ARG A 15 29.05 -40.36 2.39
CA ARG A 15 28.66 -41.33 3.41
C ARG A 15 28.07 -40.56 4.59
N ILE A 16 26.77 -40.28 4.55
CA ILE A 16 26.06 -39.67 5.67
C ILE A 16 26.03 -40.71 6.80
N THR A 17 26.88 -40.54 7.81
CA THR A 17 26.87 -41.39 9.00
C THR A 17 25.66 -41.02 9.88
N LYS A 18 25.04 -42.02 10.54
CA LYS A 18 23.91 -41.79 11.47
C LYS A 18 24.16 -40.68 12.49
N ARG A 19 25.44 -40.47 12.89
CA ARG A 19 25.82 -39.35 13.78
C ARG A 19 25.65 -37.94 13.16
N VAL A 20 25.86 -37.78 11.85
CA VAL A 20 25.71 -36.49 11.16
C VAL A 20 24.21 -36.20 10.99
N VAL A 21 23.40 -37.21 10.68
CA VAL A 21 21.95 -37.10 10.60
C VAL A 21 21.36 -36.70 11.94
N PHE A 22 21.77 -37.36 13.04
CA PHE A 22 21.21 -37.08 14.37
C PHE A 22 21.68 -35.75 14.97
N ARG A 23 22.89 -35.31 14.68
CA ARG A 23 23.48 -34.15 15.34
C ARG A 23 23.33 -32.82 14.58
N ARG A 24 23.17 -32.85 13.25
CA ARG A 24 23.10 -31.67 12.41
C ARG A 24 21.84 -31.56 11.56
N ILE A 25 21.35 -32.64 10.98
CA ILE A 25 20.22 -32.62 10.08
C ILE A 25 18.91 -32.73 10.87
N LEU A 26 18.84 -33.59 11.89
CA LEU A 26 17.61 -33.74 12.69
C LEU A 26 17.18 -32.46 13.42
N PRO A 27 18.09 -31.68 14.07
CA PRO A 27 17.68 -30.41 14.68
C PRO A 27 17.25 -29.37 13.65
N ILE A 28 17.86 -29.34 12.45
CA ILE A 28 17.44 -28.42 11.39
C ILE A 28 16.06 -28.81 10.84
N ALA A 29 15.81 -30.11 10.61
CA ALA A 29 14.51 -30.59 10.20
C ALA A 29 13.43 -30.35 11.27
N MET A 30 13.79 -30.48 12.55
CA MET A 30 12.87 -30.24 13.67
C MET A 30 12.54 -28.74 13.81
N VAL A 31 13.52 -27.85 13.58
CA VAL A 31 13.28 -26.39 13.54
C VAL A 31 12.37 -26.00 12.38
N LEU A 32 12.55 -26.62 11.20
CA LEU A 32 11.67 -26.36 10.04
C LEU A 32 10.27 -26.89 10.27
N VAL A 33 10.09 -28.04 10.93
CA VAL A 33 8.77 -28.59 11.25
C VAL A 33 8.09 -27.76 12.36
N ILE A 34 8.83 -27.34 13.38
CA ILE A 34 8.29 -26.47 14.44
C ILE A 34 8.02 -25.06 13.90
N GLY A 35 8.91 -24.50 13.07
CA GLY A 35 8.72 -23.21 12.41
C GLY A 35 7.54 -23.25 11.41
N GLY A 36 7.48 -24.27 10.55
CA GLY A 36 6.39 -24.46 9.60
C GLY A 36 5.06 -24.78 10.29
N GLY A 37 5.08 -25.59 11.35
CA GLY A 37 3.91 -25.88 12.17
C GLY A 37 3.44 -24.64 12.94
N GLY A 38 4.35 -23.81 13.45
CA GLY A 38 4.03 -22.55 14.12
C GLY A 38 3.39 -21.52 13.18
N ILE A 39 3.89 -21.38 11.96
CA ILE A 39 3.29 -20.52 10.94
C ILE A 39 1.94 -21.08 10.48
N TYR A 40 1.82 -22.39 10.29
CA TYR A 40 0.57 -23.05 9.91
C TYR A 40 -0.49 -22.97 11.04
N TYR A 41 -0.08 -23.20 12.29
CA TYR A 41 -0.98 -23.03 13.46
C TYR A 41 -1.32 -21.56 13.72
N GLY A 42 -0.38 -20.63 13.51
CA GLY A 42 -0.64 -19.20 13.61
C GLY A 42 -1.66 -18.73 12.57
N SER A 43 -1.55 -19.25 11.33
CA SER A 43 -2.51 -18.97 10.24
C SER A 43 -3.90 -19.57 10.47
N GLN A 44 -4.00 -20.72 11.19
CA GLN A 44 -5.30 -21.34 11.52
C GLN A 44 -5.93 -20.76 12.79
N ASN A 45 -5.12 -20.31 13.77
CA ASN A 45 -5.60 -19.74 15.01
C ASN A 45 -5.80 -18.23 14.98
N ALA A 46 -5.36 -17.54 13.93
CA ALA A 46 -5.72 -16.15 13.66
C ALA A 46 -7.25 -15.98 13.43
N SER A 47 -7.99 -17.10 13.29
CA SER A 47 -9.45 -17.10 13.23
C SER A 47 -10.15 -17.35 14.59
N ALA A 48 -9.42 -17.46 15.69
CA ALA A 48 -10.02 -17.76 17.01
C ALA A 48 -9.37 -16.93 18.14
N GLY A 49 -9.59 -15.59 18.14
CA GLY A 49 -9.26 -14.71 19.27
C GLY A 49 -8.04 -13.82 19.12
N GLY A 50 -7.46 -13.67 17.91
CA GLY A 50 -6.56 -12.58 17.58
C GLY A 50 -7.36 -11.27 17.43
N SER A 51 -6.88 -10.16 17.95
CA SER A 51 -7.43 -8.84 17.62
C SER A 51 -7.51 -8.72 16.08
N GLN A 52 -8.69 -8.35 15.58
CA GLN A 52 -8.83 -8.07 14.15
C GLN A 52 -7.86 -6.95 13.81
N GLN A 53 -7.17 -7.06 12.68
CA GLN A 53 -6.27 -6.03 12.18
C GLN A 53 -6.83 -5.44 10.89
N LEU A 54 -6.64 -4.15 10.73
CA LEU A 54 -6.94 -3.41 9.52
C LEU A 54 -5.65 -2.75 9.04
N ILE A 55 -5.21 -3.11 7.84
CA ILE A 55 -3.97 -2.57 7.25
C ILE A 55 -4.35 -1.43 6.31
N MET A 56 -4.01 -0.21 6.71
CA MET A 56 -4.29 1.01 5.95
C MET A 56 -3.01 1.57 5.33
N TYR A 57 -3.07 1.93 4.05
CA TYR A 57 -1.97 2.54 3.32
C TYR A 57 -2.38 3.91 2.79
N ASN A 58 -1.81 4.97 3.36
CA ASN A 58 -2.26 6.34 3.16
C ASN A 58 -1.07 7.27 2.87
N TRP A 59 -1.38 8.51 2.50
CA TRP A 59 -0.43 9.60 2.44
C TRP A 59 0.09 9.95 3.84
N GLY A 60 1.33 10.41 3.92
CA GLY A 60 1.85 11.01 5.15
C GLY A 60 1.00 12.20 5.58
N GLU A 61 0.79 12.33 6.89
CA GLU A 61 0.05 13.43 7.53
C GLU A 61 -1.43 13.62 7.09
N TYR A 62 -2.04 12.60 6.47
CA TYR A 62 -3.46 12.66 6.09
C TYR A 62 -4.41 12.13 7.15
N MET A 63 -3.91 11.49 8.18
CA MET A 63 -4.69 10.93 9.28
C MET A 63 -4.11 11.40 10.61
N ASP A 64 -4.96 11.94 11.47
CA ASP A 64 -4.59 12.24 12.84
C ASP A 64 -4.51 10.94 13.64
N SER A 65 -3.46 10.77 14.44
CA SER A 65 -3.28 9.57 15.29
C SER A 65 -4.43 9.38 16.28
N ASP A 66 -5.00 10.48 16.80
CA ASP A 66 -6.13 10.41 17.73
C ASP A 66 -7.36 9.75 17.11
N VAL A 67 -7.55 9.88 15.77
CA VAL A 67 -8.66 9.22 15.06
C VAL A 67 -8.46 7.71 15.02
N ILE A 68 -7.21 7.25 14.85
CA ILE A 68 -6.86 5.83 14.89
C ILE A 68 -7.12 5.27 16.29
N ASP A 69 -6.65 5.96 17.33
CA ASP A 69 -6.83 5.55 18.72
C ASP A 69 -8.32 5.41 19.07
N ILE A 70 -9.15 6.40 18.70
CA ILE A 70 -10.60 6.37 18.89
C ILE A 70 -11.24 5.16 18.18
N PHE A 71 -10.84 4.91 16.92
CA PHE A 71 -11.35 3.76 16.17
C PHE A 71 -10.97 2.44 16.83
N GLU A 72 -9.75 2.30 17.31
CA GLU A 72 -9.28 1.09 18.01
C GLU A 72 -10.03 0.88 19.33
N GLU A 73 -10.27 1.96 20.10
CA GLU A 73 -11.03 1.91 21.34
C GLU A 73 -12.50 1.50 21.12
N GLU A 74 -13.14 2.06 20.08
CA GLU A 74 -14.55 1.80 19.79
C GLU A 74 -14.80 0.43 19.18
N THR A 75 -13.87 -0.06 18.35
CA THR A 75 -14.09 -1.28 17.57
C THR A 75 -13.34 -2.50 18.08
N GLY A 76 -12.25 -2.30 18.82
CA GLY A 76 -11.31 -3.36 19.20
C GLY A 76 -10.47 -3.88 18.02
N ILE A 77 -10.51 -3.19 16.86
CA ILE A 77 -9.74 -3.53 15.66
C ILE A 77 -8.44 -2.75 15.70
N HIS A 78 -7.30 -3.44 15.64
CA HIS A 78 -5.99 -2.81 15.61
C HIS A 78 -5.66 -2.31 14.19
N VAL A 79 -5.27 -1.04 14.05
CA VAL A 79 -4.92 -0.43 12.76
C VAL A 79 -3.41 -0.48 12.55
N VAL A 80 -2.98 -1.14 11.49
CA VAL A 80 -1.61 -1.06 10.99
C VAL A 80 -1.57 0.03 9.94
N TYR A 81 -1.07 1.20 10.34
CA TYR A 81 -1.01 2.37 9.46
C TYR A 81 0.34 2.46 8.78
N GLU A 82 0.34 2.40 7.45
CA GLU A 82 1.53 2.59 6.61
C GLU A 82 1.39 3.83 5.75
N GLU A 83 2.49 4.52 5.51
CA GLU A 83 2.53 5.75 4.72
C GLU A 83 3.27 5.59 3.41
N TYR A 84 2.91 6.40 2.42
CA TYR A 84 3.63 6.51 1.16
C TYR A 84 3.73 7.99 0.72
N GLU A 85 4.76 8.28 -0.08
CA GLU A 85 5.05 9.62 -0.55
C GLU A 85 4.41 9.94 -1.91
N THR A 86 4.27 8.92 -2.78
CA THR A 86 3.70 9.09 -4.13
C THR A 86 2.87 7.89 -4.55
N ASN A 87 1.88 8.12 -5.41
CA ASN A 87 1.10 7.05 -6.02
C ASN A 87 1.97 6.06 -6.80
N GLU A 88 3.06 6.55 -7.39
CA GLU A 88 4.00 5.77 -8.19
C GLU A 88 4.81 4.79 -7.36
N ILE A 89 5.05 5.09 -6.08
CA ILE A 89 5.66 4.15 -5.10
C ILE A 89 4.60 3.18 -4.56
N MET A 90 3.41 3.67 -4.26
CA MET A 90 2.31 2.88 -3.69
C MET A 90 1.82 1.81 -4.67
N TYR A 91 1.53 2.17 -5.92
CA TYR A 91 0.90 1.30 -6.91
C TYR A 91 1.66 -0.02 -7.17
N PRO A 92 2.97 -0.03 -7.48
CA PRO A 92 3.70 -1.28 -7.69
C PRO A 92 3.73 -2.17 -6.44
N LYS A 93 3.74 -1.59 -5.24
CA LYS A 93 3.71 -2.34 -3.99
C LYS A 93 2.39 -3.11 -3.84
N ILE A 94 1.26 -2.45 -4.08
CA ILE A 94 -0.07 -3.10 -4.08
C ILE A 94 -0.16 -4.14 -5.21
N LYS A 95 0.25 -3.77 -6.43
CA LYS A 95 0.20 -4.66 -7.58
C LYS A 95 1.03 -5.93 -7.42
N SER A 96 2.09 -5.88 -6.64
CA SER A 96 2.93 -7.06 -6.35
C SER A 96 2.19 -8.12 -5.54
N GLY A 97 1.15 -7.75 -4.80
CA GLY A 97 0.41 -8.64 -3.91
C GLY A 97 1.22 -9.16 -2.72
N ALA A 98 2.40 -8.60 -2.45
CA ALA A 98 3.24 -9.04 -1.34
C ALA A 98 2.63 -8.72 0.03
N ILE A 99 1.84 -7.65 0.10
CA ILE A 99 1.07 -7.25 1.28
C ILE A 99 -0.38 -7.06 0.81
N SER A 100 -1.33 -7.61 1.57
CA SER A 100 -2.75 -7.36 1.36
C SER A 100 -3.15 -6.17 2.22
N TYR A 101 -3.44 -5.06 1.58
CA TYR A 101 -3.98 -3.87 2.24
C TYR A 101 -5.51 -3.95 2.26
N ASP A 102 -6.11 -3.57 3.38
CA ASP A 102 -7.56 -3.51 3.54
C ASP A 102 -8.10 -2.16 3.02
N LEU A 103 -7.37 -1.08 3.28
CA LEU A 103 -7.70 0.26 2.81
C LEU A 103 -6.49 0.94 2.18
N VAL A 104 -6.74 1.69 1.11
CA VAL A 104 -5.74 2.53 0.44
C VAL A 104 -6.38 3.86 0.07
N CYS A 105 -5.63 4.96 0.17
CA CYS A 105 -6.11 6.32 -0.10
C CYS A 105 -5.35 6.96 -1.28
N PRO A 106 -5.53 6.52 -2.52
CA PRO A 106 -4.86 7.07 -3.70
C PRO A 106 -5.56 8.33 -4.24
N SER A 107 -4.86 9.03 -5.13
CA SER A 107 -5.49 10.08 -5.93
C SER A 107 -6.44 9.50 -6.99
N ASP A 108 -7.32 10.33 -7.50
CA ASP A 108 -8.36 10.03 -8.49
C ASP A 108 -7.86 9.23 -9.70
N TYR A 109 -6.84 9.73 -10.40
CA TYR A 109 -6.25 9.05 -11.57
C TYR A 109 -5.69 7.66 -11.23
N MET A 110 -5.22 7.49 -9.99
CA MET A 110 -4.70 6.21 -9.54
C MET A 110 -5.82 5.24 -9.16
N ILE A 111 -6.93 5.73 -8.59
CA ILE A 111 -8.16 4.93 -8.38
C ILE A 111 -8.62 4.37 -9.72
N GLN A 112 -8.76 5.22 -10.76
CA GLN A 112 -9.13 4.77 -12.10
C GLN A 112 -8.20 3.68 -12.64
N LYS A 113 -6.89 3.87 -12.48
CA LYS A 113 -5.88 2.89 -12.89
C LYS A 113 -5.98 1.58 -12.11
N MET A 114 -6.28 1.64 -10.82
CA MET A 114 -6.41 0.45 -9.97
C MET A 114 -7.69 -0.32 -10.33
N ILE A 115 -8.80 0.35 -10.61
CA ILE A 115 -10.03 -0.27 -11.11
C ILE A 115 -9.75 -1.00 -12.43
N GLN A 116 -9.08 -0.35 -13.39
CA GLN A 116 -8.73 -0.94 -14.68
C GLN A 116 -7.81 -2.16 -14.60
N ASN A 117 -7.13 -2.35 -13.47
CA ASN A 117 -6.22 -3.48 -13.23
C ASN A 117 -6.76 -4.47 -12.20
N ASP A 118 -8.08 -4.39 -11.86
CA ASP A 118 -8.77 -5.30 -10.93
C ASP A 118 -8.08 -5.38 -9.54
N LEU A 119 -7.57 -4.24 -9.05
CA LEU A 119 -6.87 -4.17 -7.77
C LEU A 119 -7.76 -3.71 -6.61
N LEU A 120 -9.00 -3.28 -6.89
CA LEU A 120 -9.96 -2.82 -5.89
C LEU A 120 -11.17 -3.73 -5.84
N GLN A 121 -11.79 -3.82 -4.67
CA GLN A 121 -13.05 -4.52 -4.46
C GLN A 121 -14.20 -3.52 -4.37
N PRO A 122 -15.40 -3.85 -4.88
CA PRO A 122 -16.56 -3.01 -4.69
C PRO A 122 -16.90 -2.82 -3.21
N ILE A 123 -17.29 -1.61 -2.86
CA ILE A 123 -17.69 -1.22 -1.50
C ILE A 123 -19.15 -1.60 -1.27
N ASN A 124 -19.43 -2.22 -0.13
CA ASN A 124 -20.80 -2.43 0.32
C ASN A 124 -21.27 -1.26 1.18
N PHE A 125 -21.95 -0.31 0.58
CA PHE A 125 -22.44 0.89 1.25
C PHE A 125 -23.49 0.60 2.32
N ASP A 126 -24.16 -0.54 2.31
CA ASP A 126 -25.13 -0.92 3.36
C ASP A 126 -24.43 -1.06 4.73
N HIS A 127 -23.13 -1.31 4.73
CA HIS A 127 -22.33 -1.40 5.94
C HIS A 127 -21.66 -0.07 6.35
N ILE A 128 -21.85 1.00 5.58
CA ILE A 128 -21.20 2.30 5.80
C ILE A 128 -22.26 3.42 5.88
N PRO A 129 -23.10 3.45 6.91
CA PRO A 129 -24.19 4.44 7.02
C PRO A 129 -23.67 5.88 7.04
N ASN A 130 -22.44 6.10 7.55
CA ASN A 130 -21.80 7.41 7.60
C ASN A 130 -21.39 7.96 6.23
N ALA A 131 -21.39 7.15 5.17
CA ALA A 131 -21.15 7.63 3.81
C ALA A 131 -22.13 8.74 3.40
N SER A 132 -23.35 8.72 3.96
CA SER A 132 -24.37 9.77 3.75
C SER A 132 -24.01 11.14 4.33
N ASN A 133 -22.97 11.24 5.17
CA ASN A 133 -22.48 12.50 5.70
C ASN A 133 -21.60 13.27 4.70
N ILE A 134 -21.17 12.60 3.62
CA ILE A 134 -20.37 13.20 2.55
C ILE A 134 -21.33 13.85 1.54
N GLY A 135 -21.09 15.11 1.20
CA GLY A 135 -21.95 15.85 0.29
C GLY A 135 -21.94 15.29 -1.13
N ASP A 136 -23.09 15.31 -1.78
CA ASP A 136 -23.32 14.74 -3.12
C ASP A 136 -22.33 15.23 -4.17
N MET A 137 -21.92 16.51 -4.10
CA MET A 137 -20.97 17.07 -5.06
C MET A 137 -19.62 16.33 -5.13
N TYR A 138 -19.19 15.70 -4.03
CA TYR A 138 -17.95 14.92 -4.01
C TYR A 138 -18.13 13.59 -4.70
N TYR A 139 -19.29 12.95 -4.54
CA TYR A 139 -19.64 11.75 -5.28
C TYR A 139 -19.84 12.03 -6.77
N GLU A 140 -20.49 13.14 -7.13
CA GLU A 140 -20.63 13.58 -8.52
C GLU A 140 -19.26 13.80 -9.19
N THR A 141 -18.30 14.34 -8.42
CA THR A 141 -16.93 14.52 -8.91
C THR A 141 -16.23 13.18 -9.11
N SER A 142 -16.45 12.23 -8.21
CA SER A 142 -15.82 10.90 -8.25
C SER A 142 -16.30 10.03 -9.42
N GLU A 143 -17.50 10.28 -9.97
CA GLU A 143 -18.02 9.60 -11.16
C GLU A 143 -17.07 9.63 -12.37
N GLN A 144 -16.18 10.63 -12.45
CA GLN A 144 -15.23 10.78 -13.55
C GLN A 144 -14.16 9.69 -13.57
N PHE A 145 -13.82 9.11 -12.41
CA PHE A 145 -12.78 8.11 -12.26
C PHE A 145 -13.25 6.79 -11.64
N ASP A 146 -14.38 6.81 -10.95
CA ASP A 146 -15.06 5.66 -10.37
C ASP A 146 -16.56 5.68 -10.74
N PRO A 147 -16.92 5.27 -11.96
CA PRO A 147 -18.30 5.27 -12.42
C PRO A 147 -19.23 4.48 -11.50
N GLY A 148 -20.29 5.13 -11.02
CA GLY A 148 -21.23 4.58 -10.04
C GLY A 148 -20.70 4.59 -8.61
N ASN A 149 -19.56 5.20 -8.35
CA ASN A 149 -18.93 5.25 -7.01
C ASN A 149 -18.88 3.87 -6.33
N LEU A 150 -18.43 2.86 -7.07
CA LEU A 150 -18.49 1.47 -6.62
C LEU A 150 -17.28 1.07 -5.78
N TYR A 151 -16.14 1.71 -5.96
CA TYR A 151 -14.84 1.27 -5.42
C TYR A 151 -14.20 2.26 -4.46
N SER A 152 -14.71 3.49 -4.39
CA SER A 152 -14.11 4.54 -3.59
C SER A 152 -15.12 5.40 -2.84
N ILE A 153 -14.66 6.00 -1.74
CA ILE A 153 -15.39 6.99 -0.96
C ILE A 153 -14.52 8.25 -0.91
N PRO A 154 -15.05 9.43 -1.23
CA PRO A 154 -14.31 10.69 -1.12
C PRO A 154 -13.81 10.91 0.31
N TYR A 155 -12.49 11.08 0.48
CA TYR A 155 -11.84 11.30 1.78
C TYR A 155 -11.37 12.73 1.95
N CYS A 156 -10.52 13.19 1.04
CA CYS A 156 -9.97 14.54 1.03
C CYS A 156 -10.10 15.15 -0.36
N TRP A 157 -10.23 16.45 -0.42
CA TRP A 157 -10.14 17.20 -1.67
C TRP A 157 -9.37 18.49 -1.44
N GLY A 158 -8.82 19.05 -2.48
CA GLY A 158 -8.11 20.32 -2.41
C GLY A 158 -8.08 21.02 -3.75
N THR A 159 -7.66 22.27 -3.72
CA THR A 159 -7.45 23.07 -4.91
C THR A 159 -5.96 23.31 -5.12
N VAL A 160 -5.55 23.23 -6.37
CA VAL A 160 -4.20 23.64 -6.79
C VAL A 160 -4.27 25.09 -7.27
N GLY A 161 -3.33 25.90 -6.84
CA GLY A 161 -3.30 27.32 -7.19
C GLY A 161 -1.89 27.85 -7.31
N ILE A 162 -1.78 29.09 -7.78
CA ILE A 162 -0.51 29.80 -7.89
C ILE A 162 -0.33 30.67 -6.64
N LEU A 163 0.70 30.35 -5.86
CA LEU A 163 1.15 31.22 -4.77
C LEU A 163 2.24 32.14 -5.29
N TYR A 164 2.07 33.45 -5.14
CA TYR A 164 3.07 34.42 -5.59
C TYR A 164 3.39 35.50 -4.55
N ASN A 165 4.61 36.00 -4.60
CA ASN A 165 5.07 37.06 -3.73
C ASN A 165 4.66 38.44 -4.30
N LYS A 166 3.68 39.12 -3.67
CA LYS A 166 3.15 40.42 -4.07
C LYS A 166 4.21 41.54 -4.06
N LYS A 167 5.35 41.36 -3.43
CA LYS A 167 6.44 42.35 -3.45
C LYS A 167 7.33 42.19 -4.69
N MET A 168 7.30 41.04 -5.33
CA MET A 168 8.11 40.75 -6.51
C MET A 168 7.27 40.73 -7.80
N VAL A 169 5.98 40.43 -7.66
CA VAL A 169 5.03 40.37 -8.77
C VAL A 169 3.99 41.46 -8.53
N SER A 170 4.04 42.50 -9.30
CA SER A 170 3.18 43.69 -9.15
C SER A 170 1.83 43.54 -9.82
N GLU A 171 1.76 42.72 -10.89
CA GLU A 171 0.56 42.47 -11.63
C GLU A 171 -0.29 41.35 -10.96
N PRO A 172 -1.63 41.46 -10.98
CA PRO A 172 -2.48 40.38 -10.52
C PRO A 172 -2.26 39.10 -11.35
N ILE A 173 -2.10 37.98 -10.68
CA ILE A 173 -2.04 36.65 -11.31
C ILE A 173 -3.46 36.09 -11.34
N ASP A 174 -4.05 36.03 -12.52
CA ASP A 174 -5.43 35.56 -12.75
C ASP A 174 -5.53 34.37 -13.71
N SER A 175 -4.39 33.91 -14.22
CA SER A 175 -4.31 32.82 -15.20
C SER A 175 -3.09 31.94 -14.98
N TRP A 176 -3.24 30.66 -15.24
CA TRP A 176 -2.13 29.68 -15.31
C TRP A 176 -1.12 30.03 -16.40
N SER A 177 -1.48 30.85 -17.40
CA SER A 177 -0.57 31.27 -18.47
C SER A 177 0.68 32.00 -17.98
N VAL A 178 0.64 32.57 -16.76
CA VAL A 178 1.81 33.21 -16.15
C VAL A 178 2.99 32.26 -15.98
N LEU A 179 2.77 30.96 -15.90
CA LEU A 179 3.83 29.97 -15.79
C LEU A 179 4.71 29.90 -17.06
N TRP A 180 4.23 30.42 -18.19
CA TRP A 180 4.95 30.50 -19.46
C TRP A 180 5.44 31.92 -19.77
N ASP A 181 5.22 32.88 -18.87
CA ASP A 181 5.73 34.24 -19.02
C ASP A 181 7.23 34.29 -18.79
N THR A 182 7.97 34.68 -19.83
CA THR A 182 9.43 34.77 -19.80
C THR A 182 9.98 35.79 -18.79
N ASN A 183 9.16 36.74 -18.34
CA ASN A 183 9.53 37.70 -17.30
C ASN A 183 9.80 37.01 -15.96
N TYR A 184 9.23 35.84 -15.72
CA TYR A 184 9.37 35.04 -14.49
C TYR A 184 10.33 33.84 -14.67
N ARG A 185 11.13 33.85 -15.74
CA ARG A 185 12.13 32.80 -15.97
C ARG A 185 13.03 32.63 -14.74
N ASP A 186 13.30 31.40 -14.36
CA ASP A 186 14.12 31.01 -13.21
C ASP A 186 13.58 31.47 -11.83
N SER A 187 12.31 31.90 -11.79
CA SER A 187 11.63 32.39 -10.59
C SER A 187 10.36 31.59 -10.24
N ILE A 188 10.10 30.50 -10.98
CA ILE A 188 8.93 29.62 -10.78
C ILE A 188 9.39 28.33 -10.13
N LEU A 189 8.72 27.95 -9.03
CA LEU A 189 8.86 26.65 -8.39
C LEU A 189 7.58 25.85 -8.66
N MET A 190 7.72 24.67 -9.17
CA MET A 190 6.61 23.69 -9.33
C MET A 190 6.83 22.52 -8.41
N GLN A 191 5.76 22.05 -7.79
CA GLN A 191 5.71 20.81 -7.02
C GLN A 191 5.41 19.62 -7.92
#